data_5aad53192240c7489d3957dc6eee16e3
#
_entry.id   5aad53192240c7489d3957dc6eee16e3
#
_cell.length_a   1.000
_cell.length_b   1.000
_cell.length_c   1.000
_cell.angle_alpha   90.00
_cell.angle_beta   90.00
_cell.angle_gamma   90.00
#
_symmetry.space_group_name_H-M   'P 1'
#
loop_
_entity.id
_entity.type
_entity.pdbx_description
1 polymer ?
#
loop_
_entity_poly.entity_id
_entity_poly.type
_entity_poly.pdbx_seq_one_letter_code
_entity_poly.pdbx_strand_id
1 'polypeptide(L)'
;MNSDGVARQLRPVASLKAAQIIGTVLSGVLVPRWMGPDLFGQFMVLFSLIMLWRTACNIGGRYIFGRFVPRYASRGEPDEVRAVLMHVLATRAVIALVGAPLLFWLLGRLLPGASTVTLMAGASTYVLALIAGPMFGVQYGLNRLGRSLVNDPLRHFTFLLLLVVLGGTASLERASLALLLAQLSVLVVGLVLARRLLTLRKSAFDLSSLWEHVRFGAVVYAASLLVRVPWHLGESALALQEVDSVKIGYFGVAVAATGAMAKIIASAATLLIPSSSVHQEAGDLQARDRTLGLALKYLLIMAGLFAFAVVALAPLAIRTLLGETYLGALPSLLILALGVLALPLRTTALAMAVVTGRVRLNMQLGIVAVGVFGLAALLLIPAFEARGAAAALSISILTTAVVGVFQMRGSGVLAEARIGRVTLATLAAGLVVQLGGLSPVAAVLAATLYLALLSALGVIRWHELRSFLTANRKGDRYG
;
A
#
# COMPACT_ATOMS: atom_id res chain seq x y z
N MET A 1 -31.25 3.52 6.19
CA MET A 1 -30.31 2.88 7.17
C MET A 1 -30.22 3.82 8.36
N ASN A 2 -30.63 3.37 9.57
CA ASN A 2 -30.59 4.22 10.76
C ASN A 2 -29.13 4.58 11.13
N SER A 3 -28.90 5.82 11.57
CA SER A 3 -27.60 6.35 12.01
C SER A 3 -26.85 5.42 13.00
N ASP A 4 -27.59 4.79 13.91
CA ASP A 4 -27.05 3.81 14.87
C ASP A 4 -26.53 2.53 14.20
N GLY A 5 -27.13 2.11 13.09
CA GLY A 5 -26.67 0.95 12.32
C GLY A 5 -25.34 1.22 11.61
N VAL A 6 -25.17 2.44 11.08
CA VAL A 6 -23.91 2.88 10.43
C VAL A 6 -22.81 3.05 11.47
N ALA A 7 -23.09 3.68 12.61
CA ALA A 7 -22.12 3.85 13.68
C ALA A 7 -21.64 2.50 14.28
N ARG A 8 -22.55 1.52 14.43
CA ARG A 8 -22.20 0.16 14.88
C ARG A 8 -21.29 -0.58 13.92
N GLN A 9 -21.40 -0.33 12.60
CA GLN A 9 -20.48 -0.93 11.61
C GLN A 9 -19.15 -0.19 11.48
N LEU A 10 -19.11 1.12 11.70
CA LEU A 10 -17.91 1.93 11.56
C LEU A 10 -16.89 1.71 12.69
N ARG A 11 -17.35 1.49 13.93
CA ARG A 11 -16.45 1.24 15.08
C ARG A 11 -15.49 0.06 14.87
N PRO A 12 -15.96 -1.17 14.54
CA PRO A 12 -15.06 -2.30 14.32
C PRO A 12 -14.15 -2.10 13.09
N VAL A 13 -14.59 -1.36 12.07
CA VAL A 13 -13.77 -1.02 10.91
C VAL A 13 -12.63 -0.09 11.30
N ALA A 14 -12.90 0.94 12.10
CA ALA A 14 -11.89 1.88 12.57
C ALA A 14 -10.87 1.20 13.48
N SER A 15 -11.30 0.35 14.42
CA SER A 15 -10.41 -0.37 15.33
C SER A 15 -9.50 -1.36 14.58
N LEU A 16 -10.02 -2.09 13.58
CA LEU A 16 -9.22 -3.00 12.77
C LEU A 16 -8.24 -2.25 11.85
N LYS A 17 -8.61 -1.07 11.34
CA LYS A 17 -7.70 -0.21 10.61
C LYS A 17 -6.58 0.33 11.50
N ALA A 18 -6.90 0.76 12.72
CA ALA A 18 -5.90 1.15 13.71
C ALA A 18 -4.96 -0.03 14.04
N ALA A 19 -5.51 -1.22 14.30
CA ALA A 19 -4.73 -2.43 14.53
C ALA A 19 -3.81 -2.79 13.34
N GLN A 20 -4.28 -2.61 12.11
CA GLN A 20 -3.46 -2.81 10.90
C GLN A 20 -2.28 -1.83 10.86
N ILE A 21 -2.51 -0.55 11.16
CA ILE A 21 -1.46 0.47 11.17
C ILE A 21 -0.46 0.16 12.29
N ILE A 22 -0.94 -0.11 13.50
CA ILE A 22 -0.12 -0.48 14.65
C ILE A 22 0.72 -1.73 14.33
N GLY A 23 0.11 -2.79 13.81
CA GLY A 23 0.82 -4.00 13.41
C GLY A 23 1.89 -3.75 12.35
N THR A 24 1.61 -2.88 11.38
CA THR A 24 2.60 -2.48 10.35
C THR A 24 3.77 -1.74 10.98
N VAL A 25 3.51 -0.76 11.85
CA VAL A 25 4.57 0.02 12.53
C VAL A 25 5.39 -0.87 13.45
N LEU A 26 4.73 -1.70 14.27
CA LEU A 26 5.43 -2.64 15.15
C LEU A 26 6.30 -3.62 14.36
N SER A 27 5.79 -4.19 13.27
CA SER A 27 6.60 -5.06 12.40
C SER A 27 7.78 -4.31 11.78
N GLY A 28 7.58 -3.06 11.35
CA GLY A 28 8.63 -2.22 10.76
C GLY A 28 9.71 -1.79 11.75
N VAL A 29 9.46 -1.88 13.06
CA VAL A 29 10.43 -1.53 14.11
C VAL A 29 11.02 -2.80 14.76
N LEU A 30 10.17 -3.73 15.19
CA LEU A 30 10.61 -4.86 15.99
C LEU A 30 11.36 -5.91 15.15
N VAL A 31 10.91 -6.16 13.93
CA VAL A 31 11.53 -7.19 13.07
C VAL A 31 12.98 -6.81 12.73
N PRO A 32 13.27 -5.60 12.18
CA PRO A 32 14.66 -5.22 11.92
C PRO A 32 15.49 -5.16 13.20
N ARG A 33 14.93 -4.61 14.30
CA ARG A 33 15.67 -4.53 15.58
C ARG A 33 16.11 -5.89 16.10
N TRP A 34 15.26 -6.90 15.99
CA TRP A 34 15.55 -8.25 16.49
C TRP A 34 16.45 -9.05 15.58
N MET A 35 16.36 -8.87 14.26
CA MET A 35 17.15 -9.63 13.28
C MET A 35 18.54 -9.04 13.03
N GLY A 36 18.73 -7.74 13.21
CA GLY A 36 19.89 -7.05 12.71
C GLY A 36 19.85 -6.83 11.19
N PRO A 37 20.72 -5.95 10.65
CA PRO A 37 20.60 -5.50 9.26
C PRO A 37 20.85 -6.60 8.22
N ASP A 38 21.75 -7.54 8.47
CA ASP A 38 22.06 -8.61 7.52
C ASP A 38 20.90 -9.60 7.36
N LEU A 39 20.47 -10.23 8.46
CA LEU A 39 19.37 -11.20 8.44
C LEU A 39 18.07 -10.52 8.00
N PHE A 40 17.84 -9.28 8.43
CA PHE A 40 16.70 -8.50 7.98
C PHE A 40 16.73 -8.23 6.47
N GLY A 41 17.91 -7.95 5.90
CA GLY A 41 18.06 -7.78 4.45
C GLY A 41 17.67 -9.03 3.67
N GLN A 42 18.18 -10.19 4.08
CA GLN A 42 17.80 -11.49 3.49
C GLN A 42 16.29 -11.74 3.63
N PHE A 43 15.72 -11.46 4.81
CA PHE A 43 14.28 -11.56 5.04
C PHE A 43 13.48 -10.61 4.14
N MET A 44 13.97 -9.39 3.89
CA MET A 44 13.30 -8.42 3.02
C MET A 44 13.31 -8.87 1.56
N VAL A 45 14.37 -9.51 1.07
CA VAL A 45 14.37 -10.13 -0.28
C VAL A 45 13.30 -11.21 -0.37
N LEU A 46 13.25 -12.14 0.60
CA LEU A 46 12.22 -13.18 0.68
C LEU A 46 10.81 -12.56 0.69
N PHE A 47 10.58 -11.62 1.60
CA PHE A 47 9.28 -11.00 1.81
C PHE A 47 8.82 -10.17 0.61
N SER A 48 9.70 -9.34 0.05
CA SER A 48 9.37 -8.49 -1.11
C SER A 48 9.03 -9.34 -2.33
N LEU A 49 9.76 -10.43 -2.57
CA LEU A 49 9.50 -11.32 -3.69
C LEU A 49 8.17 -12.07 -3.53
N ILE A 50 7.83 -12.55 -2.32
CA ILE A 50 6.52 -13.12 -2.03
C ILE A 50 5.42 -12.10 -2.27
N MET A 51 5.60 -10.84 -1.84
CA MET A 51 4.61 -9.77 -2.01
C MET A 51 4.46 -9.35 -3.47
N LEU A 52 5.56 -9.26 -4.22
CA LEU A 52 5.56 -9.00 -5.65
C LEU A 52 4.78 -10.07 -6.40
N TRP A 53 5.11 -11.34 -6.14
CA TRP A 53 4.47 -12.49 -6.80
C TRP A 53 2.99 -12.58 -6.46
N ARG A 54 2.65 -12.44 -5.18
CA ARG A 54 1.26 -12.38 -4.73
C ARG A 54 0.50 -11.24 -5.39
N THR A 55 1.14 -10.08 -5.55
CA THR A 55 0.52 -8.92 -6.20
C THR A 55 0.34 -9.19 -7.69
N ALA A 56 1.34 -9.71 -8.39
CA ALA A 56 1.25 -10.05 -9.80
C ALA A 56 0.12 -11.08 -10.09
N CYS A 57 -0.02 -12.06 -9.22
CA CYS A 57 -0.94 -13.19 -9.39
C CYS A 57 -2.36 -12.99 -8.80
N ASN A 58 -2.67 -11.80 -8.28
CA ASN A 58 -3.95 -11.56 -7.57
C ASN A 58 -5.19 -11.49 -8.48
N ILE A 59 -5.04 -11.23 -9.78
CA ILE A 59 -6.11 -11.14 -10.80
C ILE A 59 -7.36 -10.35 -10.33
N GLY A 60 -7.17 -9.30 -9.53
CA GLY A 60 -8.22 -8.36 -9.19
C GLY A 60 -9.38 -8.89 -8.35
N GLY A 61 -9.16 -9.93 -7.52
CA GLY A 61 -10.23 -10.55 -6.74
C GLY A 61 -11.10 -9.55 -5.97
N ARG A 62 -10.53 -8.46 -5.41
CA ARG A 62 -11.32 -7.43 -4.73
C ARG A 62 -12.31 -6.73 -5.66
N TYR A 63 -11.94 -6.52 -6.92
CA TYR A 63 -12.84 -5.90 -7.91
C TYR A 63 -13.94 -6.86 -8.33
N ILE A 64 -13.62 -8.15 -8.51
CA ILE A 64 -14.59 -9.20 -8.81
C ILE A 64 -15.62 -9.27 -7.68
N PHE A 65 -15.18 -9.44 -6.43
CA PHE A 65 -16.10 -9.52 -5.30
C PHE A 65 -16.89 -8.23 -5.07
N GLY A 66 -16.28 -7.06 -5.28
CA GLY A 66 -16.96 -5.77 -5.14
C GLY A 66 -18.05 -5.52 -6.18
N ARG A 67 -17.97 -6.14 -7.36
CA ARG A 67 -18.96 -5.97 -8.43
C ARG A 67 -20.05 -7.05 -8.41
N PHE A 68 -19.64 -8.31 -8.39
CA PHE A 68 -20.56 -9.43 -8.63
C PHE A 68 -21.29 -9.88 -7.36
N VAL A 69 -20.61 -9.91 -6.21
CA VAL A 69 -21.22 -10.38 -4.97
C VAL A 69 -22.37 -9.50 -4.49
N PRO A 70 -22.29 -8.16 -4.46
CA PRO A 70 -23.46 -7.33 -4.09
C PRO A 70 -24.63 -7.50 -5.07
N ARG A 71 -24.33 -7.64 -6.37
CA ARG A 71 -25.34 -7.84 -7.42
C ARG A 71 -26.15 -9.11 -7.19
N TYR A 72 -25.48 -10.24 -6.94
CA TYR A 72 -26.15 -11.52 -6.71
C TYR A 72 -26.81 -11.58 -5.32
N ALA A 73 -26.16 -11.01 -4.31
CA ALA A 73 -26.73 -10.95 -2.96
C ALA A 73 -28.02 -10.12 -2.91
N SER A 74 -28.12 -8.99 -3.64
CA SER A 74 -29.34 -8.18 -3.71
C SER A 74 -30.50 -8.87 -4.44
N ARG A 75 -30.23 -9.85 -5.30
CA ARG A 75 -31.23 -10.66 -6.00
C ARG A 75 -31.64 -11.91 -5.23
N GLY A 76 -31.03 -12.16 -4.05
CA GLY A 76 -31.29 -13.39 -3.29
C GLY A 76 -30.71 -14.65 -3.94
N GLU A 77 -29.63 -14.54 -4.71
CA GLU A 77 -28.97 -15.63 -5.45
C GLU A 77 -27.71 -16.12 -4.70
N PRO A 78 -27.81 -16.86 -3.60
CA PRO A 78 -26.67 -17.27 -2.79
C PRO A 78 -25.77 -18.27 -3.50
N ASP A 79 -26.29 -19.04 -4.44
CA ASP A 79 -25.51 -20.01 -5.22
C ASP A 79 -24.57 -19.30 -6.21
N GLU A 80 -24.99 -18.16 -6.78
CA GLU A 80 -24.13 -17.33 -7.62
C GLU A 80 -23.01 -16.66 -6.80
N VAL A 81 -23.30 -16.24 -5.57
CA VAL A 81 -22.25 -15.72 -4.66
C VAL A 81 -21.20 -16.82 -4.37
N ARG A 82 -21.63 -18.08 -4.20
CA ARG A 82 -20.72 -19.23 -4.05
C ARG A 82 -19.92 -19.48 -5.32
N ALA A 83 -20.59 -19.42 -6.50
CA ALA A 83 -19.94 -19.56 -7.80
C ALA A 83 -18.80 -18.57 -7.99
N VAL A 84 -19.03 -17.27 -7.71
CA VAL A 84 -17.97 -16.24 -7.76
C VAL A 84 -16.78 -16.60 -6.88
N LEU A 85 -17.02 -17.05 -5.63
CA LEU A 85 -15.95 -17.46 -4.72
C LEU A 85 -15.17 -18.65 -5.29
N MET A 86 -15.86 -19.68 -5.78
CA MET A 86 -15.24 -20.89 -6.32
C MET A 86 -14.46 -20.62 -7.61
N HIS A 87 -14.98 -19.75 -8.50
CA HIS A 87 -14.28 -19.33 -9.71
C HIS A 87 -12.96 -18.62 -9.39
N VAL A 88 -12.96 -17.70 -8.41
CA VAL A 88 -11.74 -17.00 -8.00
C VAL A 88 -10.77 -17.96 -7.31
N LEU A 89 -11.25 -18.89 -6.48
CA LEU A 89 -10.42 -19.89 -5.82
C LEU A 89 -9.77 -20.84 -6.84
N ALA A 90 -10.56 -21.37 -7.79
CA ALA A 90 -10.05 -22.27 -8.83
C ALA A 90 -8.98 -21.59 -9.68
N THR A 91 -9.25 -20.36 -10.15
CA THR A 91 -8.28 -19.58 -10.92
C THR A 91 -6.99 -19.37 -10.14
N ARG A 92 -7.08 -19.02 -8.85
CA ARG A 92 -5.90 -18.81 -8.00
C ARG A 92 -5.17 -20.10 -7.67
N ALA A 93 -5.86 -21.23 -7.55
CA ALA A 93 -5.22 -22.52 -7.36
C ALA A 93 -4.37 -22.91 -8.59
N VAL A 94 -4.89 -22.70 -9.80
CA VAL A 94 -4.13 -22.91 -11.04
C VAL A 94 -2.91 -22.01 -11.11
N ILE A 95 -3.07 -20.73 -10.79
CA ILE A 95 -1.96 -19.76 -10.78
C ILE A 95 -0.94 -20.12 -9.69
N ALA A 96 -1.38 -20.57 -8.52
CA ALA A 96 -0.50 -21.00 -7.45
C ALA A 96 0.33 -22.21 -7.84
N LEU A 97 -0.28 -23.17 -8.55
CA LEU A 97 0.39 -24.39 -9.03
C LEU A 97 1.57 -24.07 -9.96
N VAL A 98 1.40 -23.09 -10.85
CA VAL A 98 2.46 -22.66 -11.77
C VAL A 98 3.41 -21.65 -11.10
N GLY A 99 2.87 -20.76 -10.32
CA GLY A 99 3.63 -19.66 -9.70
C GLY A 99 4.53 -20.09 -8.54
N ALA A 100 4.16 -21.12 -7.78
CA ALA A 100 4.94 -21.56 -6.63
C ALA A 100 6.30 -22.18 -7.01
N PRO A 101 6.40 -23.09 -7.99
CA PRO A 101 7.69 -23.60 -8.46
C PRO A 101 8.60 -22.49 -9.02
N LEU A 102 8.02 -21.56 -9.78
CA LEU A 102 8.77 -20.43 -10.33
C LEU A 102 9.26 -19.48 -9.24
N LEU A 103 8.45 -19.20 -8.23
CA LEU A 103 8.85 -18.42 -7.06
C LEU A 103 9.95 -19.14 -6.27
N PHE A 104 9.82 -20.46 -6.06
CA PHE A 104 10.83 -21.27 -5.39
C PHE A 104 12.18 -21.19 -6.13
N TRP A 105 12.17 -21.34 -7.44
CA TRP A 105 13.38 -21.22 -8.27
C TRP A 105 13.99 -19.81 -8.17
N LEU A 106 13.17 -18.76 -8.24
CA LEU A 106 13.63 -17.38 -8.19
C LEU A 106 14.20 -17.02 -6.80
N LEU A 107 13.56 -17.50 -5.73
CA LEU A 107 14.09 -17.36 -4.37
C LEU A 107 15.46 -18.02 -4.23
N GLY A 108 15.64 -19.22 -4.78
CA GLY A 108 16.94 -19.92 -4.78
C GLY A 108 18.03 -19.15 -5.54
N ARG A 109 17.66 -18.40 -6.57
CA ARG A 109 18.59 -17.53 -7.31
C ARG A 109 18.98 -16.25 -6.57
N LEU A 110 18.03 -15.64 -5.86
CA LEU A 110 18.23 -14.34 -5.20
C LEU A 110 18.70 -14.48 -3.74
N LEU A 111 18.60 -15.67 -3.17
CA LEU A 111 19.07 -15.99 -1.81
C LEU A 111 20.01 -17.21 -1.87
N PRO A 112 21.20 -17.06 -2.49
CA PRO A 112 22.18 -18.14 -2.53
C PRO A 112 22.59 -18.50 -1.10
N GLY A 113 22.45 -19.77 -0.72
CA GLY A 113 22.73 -20.24 0.64
C GLY A 113 21.49 -20.34 1.55
N ALA A 114 20.31 -19.91 1.11
CA ALA A 114 19.08 -20.19 1.86
C ALA A 114 18.77 -21.71 1.85
N SER A 115 18.33 -22.23 3.00
CA SER A 115 17.94 -23.64 3.09
C SER A 115 16.72 -23.94 2.23
N THR A 116 16.60 -25.18 1.76
CA THR A 116 15.42 -25.66 1.03
C THR A 116 14.13 -25.41 1.83
N VAL A 117 14.21 -25.49 3.16
CA VAL A 117 13.06 -25.20 4.06
C VAL A 117 12.65 -23.76 3.93
N THR A 118 13.59 -22.80 3.89
CA THR A 118 13.31 -21.37 3.68
C THR A 118 12.61 -21.12 2.34
N LEU A 119 13.11 -21.74 1.27
CA LEU A 119 12.54 -21.59 -0.08
C LEU A 119 11.13 -22.17 -0.15
N MET A 120 10.93 -23.37 0.41
CA MET A 120 9.62 -24.01 0.50
C MET A 120 8.64 -23.19 1.36
N ALA A 121 9.08 -22.69 2.52
CA ALA A 121 8.24 -21.84 3.38
C ALA A 121 7.82 -20.55 2.65
N GLY A 122 8.71 -19.93 1.89
CA GLY A 122 8.40 -18.76 1.07
C GLY A 122 7.37 -19.05 -0.02
N ALA A 123 7.58 -20.12 -0.81
CA ALA A 123 6.65 -20.54 -1.87
C ALA A 123 5.28 -20.96 -1.28
N SER A 124 5.26 -21.68 -0.16
CA SER A 124 4.02 -22.07 0.52
C SER A 124 3.29 -20.86 1.11
N THR A 125 4.00 -19.88 1.66
CA THR A 125 3.41 -18.61 2.14
C THR A 125 2.67 -17.90 1.01
N TYR A 126 3.25 -17.86 -0.18
CA TYR A 126 2.59 -17.28 -1.37
C TYR A 126 1.31 -18.05 -1.72
N VAL A 127 1.34 -19.39 -1.77
CA VAL A 127 0.17 -20.22 -2.08
C VAL A 127 -0.95 -19.96 -1.07
N LEU A 128 -0.64 -20.04 0.23
CA LEU A 128 -1.61 -19.80 1.29
C LEU A 128 -2.20 -18.39 1.21
N ALA A 129 -1.40 -17.38 0.86
CA ALA A 129 -1.86 -16.01 0.69
C ALA A 129 -2.82 -15.84 -0.50
N LEU A 130 -2.57 -16.53 -1.61
CA LEU A 130 -3.46 -16.52 -2.77
C LEU A 130 -4.82 -17.18 -2.44
N ILE A 131 -4.80 -18.29 -1.72
CA ILE A 131 -6.02 -19.04 -1.38
C ILE A 131 -6.81 -18.35 -0.28
N ALA A 132 -6.16 -17.78 0.74
CA ALA A 132 -6.85 -17.06 1.80
C ALA A 132 -7.55 -15.77 1.32
N GLY A 133 -6.95 -15.06 0.37
CA GLY A 133 -7.45 -13.76 -0.09
C GLY A 133 -8.91 -13.73 -0.53
N PRO A 134 -9.41 -14.65 -1.35
CA PRO A 134 -10.82 -14.74 -1.77
C PRO A 134 -11.81 -14.84 -0.62
N MET A 135 -11.45 -15.54 0.46
CA MET A 135 -12.33 -15.74 1.60
C MET A 135 -12.63 -14.43 2.34
N PHE A 136 -11.66 -13.53 2.41
CA PHE A 136 -11.86 -12.17 2.92
C PHE A 136 -12.47 -11.25 1.87
N GLY A 137 -12.17 -11.48 0.59
CA GLY A 137 -12.74 -10.75 -0.54
C GLY A 137 -14.25 -10.92 -0.64
N VAL A 138 -14.80 -12.12 -0.46
CA VAL A 138 -16.24 -12.36 -0.47
C VAL A 138 -16.93 -11.67 0.70
N GLN A 139 -16.30 -11.58 1.88
CA GLN A 139 -16.84 -10.81 3.02
C GLN A 139 -16.91 -9.32 2.70
N TYR A 140 -15.93 -8.79 1.96
CA TYR A 140 -15.97 -7.42 1.44
C TYR A 140 -17.18 -7.22 0.51
N GLY A 141 -17.38 -8.12 -0.45
CA GLY A 141 -18.52 -8.06 -1.37
C GLY A 141 -19.88 -8.18 -0.67
N LEU A 142 -19.96 -8.96 0.43
CA LEU A 142 -21.16 -9.06 1.28
C LEU A 142 -21.34 -7.87 2.25
N ASN A 143 -20.57 -6.79 2.09
CA ASN A 143 -20.57 -5.62 2.96
C ASN A 143 -20.27 -5.92 4.45
N ARG A 144 -19.56 -7.02 4.72
CA ARG A 144 -19.10 -7.42 6.07
C ARG A 144 -17.69 -6.91 6.29
N LEU A 145 -17.51 -5.58 6.26
CA LEU A 145 -16.20 -4.91 6.24
C LEU A 145 -15.29 -5.32 7.41
N GLY A 146 -15.82 -5.43 8.62
CA GLY A 146 -15.04 -5.89 9.77
C GLY A 146 -14.41 -7.27 9.54
N ARG A 147 -15.16 -8.25 9.01
CA ARG A 147 -14.63 -9.59 8.72
C ARG A 147 -13.59 -9.57 7.60
N SER A 148 -13.77 -8.70 6.60
CA SER A 148 -12.81 -8.54 5.50
C SER A 148 -11.47 -7.95 5.95
N LEU A 149 -11.45 -7.10 6.98
CA LEU A 149 -10.27 -6.37 7.44
C LEU A 149 -9.42 -7.12 8.48
N VAL A 150 -9.90 -8.25 9.02
CA VAL A 150 -9.17 -9.05 10.05
C VAL A 150 -7.86 -9.62 9.51
N ASN A 151 -7.77 -9.88 8.21
CA ASN A 151 -6.61 -10.52 7.54
C ASN A 151 -5.26 -9.87 7.93
N ASP A 152 -5.13 -8.55 7.74
CA ASP A 152 -3.84 -7.89 7.90
C ASP A 152 -3.38 -7.78 9.37
N PRO A 153 -4.24 -7.33 10.33
CA PRO A 153 -3.87 -7.37 11.75
C PRO A 153 -3.51 -8.77 12.22
N LEU A 154 -4.32 -9.77 11.89
CA LEU A 154 -4.08 -11.16 12.28
C LEU A 154 -2.69 -11.61 11.83
N ARG A 155 -2.35 -11.39 10.54
CA ARG A 155 -1.04 -11.77 10.01
C ARG A 155 0.10 -11.07 10.74
N HIS A 156 0.01 -9.75 10.97
CA HIS A 156 1.08 -8.99 11.61
C HIS A 156 1.33 -9.44 13.05
N PHE A 157 0.27 -9.54 13.86
CA PHE A 157 0.42 -9.92 15.26
C PHE A 157 0.83 -11.39 15.42
N THR A 158 0.25 -12.31 14.62
CA THR A 158 0.66 -13.71 14.65
C THR A 158 2.10 -13.89 14.19
N PHE A 159 2.54 -13.14 13.15
CA PHE A 159 3.92 -13.18 12.69
C PHE A 159 4.89 -12.70 13.78
N LEU A 160 4.62 -11.57 14.43
CA LEU A 160 5.47 -11.06 15.50
C LEU A 160 5.56 -12.05 16.68
N LEU A 161 4.43 -12.64 17.08
CA LEU A 161 4.39 -13.64 18.13
C LEU A 161 5.24 -14.87 17.75
N LEU A 162 5.00 -15.43 16.58
CA LEU A 162 5.70 -16.64 16.10
C LEU A 162 7.17 -16.37 15.83
N LEU A 163 7.54 -15.17 15.40
CA LEU A 163 8.93 -14.78 15.20
C LEU A 163 9.72 -14.90 16.51
N VAL A 164 9.13 -14.47 17.62
CA VAL A 164 9.76 -14.62 18.93
C VAL A 164 9.72 -16.07 19.42
N VAL A 165 8.58 -16.73 19.38
CA VAL A 165 8.38 -18.09 19.87
C VAL A 165 9.28 -19.11 19.18
N LEU A 166 9.46 -18.99 17.85
CA LEU A 166 10.30 -19.89 17.05
C LEU A 166 11.78 -19.49 17.05
N GLY A 167 12.15 -18.38 17.71
CA GLY A 167 13.51 -17.85 17.62
C GLY A 167 13.90 -17.42 16.20
N GLY A 168 12.93 -16.90 15.44
CA GLY A 168 13.11 -16.45 14.04
C GLY A 168 14.02 -15.23 13.92
N THR A 169 14.42 -14.64 15.03
CA THR A 169 15.43 -13.57 15.11
C THR A 169 16.85 -14.08 14.91
N ALA A 170 17.08 -15.40 14.95
CA ALA A 170 18.40 -16.01 14.87
C ALA A 170 18.69 -16.64 13.47
N SER A 171 17.66 -16.89 12.66
CA SER A 171 17.85 -17.49 11.33
C SER A 171 16.73 -17.16 10.36
N LEU A 172 17.08 -17.06 9.08
CA LEU A 172 16.12 -16.84 7.98
C LEU A 172 15.10 -17.98 7.88
N GLU A 173 15.54 -19.20 8.14
CA GLU A 173 14.68 -20.39 8.10
C GLU A 173 13.54 -20.29 9.12
N ARG A 174 13.85 -19.99 10.37
CA ARG A 174 12.84 -19.85 11.42
C ARG A 174 11.94 -18.64 11.18
N ALA A 175 12.48 -17.54 10.66
CA ALA A 175 11.70 -16.38 10.27
C ALA A 175 10.72 -16.69 9.13
N SER A 176 11.16 -17.46 8.12
CA SER A 176 10.29 -17.90 7.02
C SER A 176 9.19 -18.85 7.49
N LEU A 177 9.49 -19.76 8.43
CA LEU A 177 8.48 -20.61 9.07
C LEU A 177 7.48 -19.80 9.90
N ALA A 178 7.93 -18.79 10.65
CA ALA A 178 7.03 -17.88 11.37
C ALA A 178 6.07 -17.17 10.40
N LEU A 179 6.57 -16.71 9.25
CA LEU A 179 5.75 -16.07 8.23
C LEU A 179 4.74 -17.06 7.61
N LEU A 180 5.15 -18.30 7.33
CA LEU A 180 4.31 -19.37 6.82
C LEU A 180 3.16 -19.69 7.80
N LEU A 181 3.48 -19.90 9.08
CA LEU A 181 2.49 -20.22 10.10
C LEU A 181 1.53 -19.04 10.37
N ALA A 182 2.04 -17.81 10.32
CA ALA A 182 1.18 -16.63 10.37
C ALA A 182 0.22 -16.57 9.18
N GLN A 183 0.67 -16.93 7.99
CA GLN A 183 -0.20 -16.99 6.82
C GLN A 183 -1.18 -18.16 6.89
N LEU A 184 -0.79 -19.29 7.49
CA LEU A 184 -1.68 -20.41 7.75
C LEU A 184 -2.82 -20.04 8.72
N SER A 185 -2.52 -19.27 9.78
CA SER A 185 -3.55 -18.76 10.70
C SER A 185 -4.58 -17.89 9.97
N VAL A 186 -4.12 -17.05 9.04
CA VAL A 186 -5.00 -16.25 8.17
C VAL A 186 -5.88 -17.14 7.30
N LEU A 187 -5.33 -18.21 6.71
CA LEU A 187 -6.11 -19.15 5.92
C LEU A 187 -7.17 -19.85 6.77
N VAL A 188 -6.82 -20.33 7.95
CA VAL A 188 -7.76 -21.01 8.87
C VAL A 188 -8.93 -20.08 9.23
N VAL A 189 -8.65 -18.84 9.63
CA VAL A 189 -9.70 -17.86 9.92
C VAL A 189 -10.55 -17.56 8.67
N GLY A 190 -9.91 -17.44 7.51
CA GLY A 190 -10.61 -17.26 6.22
C GLY A 190 -11.58 -18.40 5.91
N LEU A 191 -11.13 -19.67 6.09
CA LEU A 191 -11.96 -20.87 5.91
C LEU A 191 -13.17 -20.87 6.87
N VAL A 192 -12.96 -20.55 8.15
CA VAL A 192 -14.06 -20.45 9.13
C VAL A 192 -15.07 -19.38 8.72
N LEU A 193 -14.60 -18.20 8.27
CA LEU A 193 -15.49 -17.11 7.83
C LEU A 193 -16.27 -17.45 6.56
N ALA A 194 -15.67 -18.22 5.65
CA ALA A 194 -16.26 -18.61 4.37
C ALA A 194 -16.94 -19.99 4.38
N ARG A 195 -16.91 -20.75 5.49
CA ARG A 195 -17.35 -22.15 5.56
C ARG A 195 -18.72 -22.43 4.95
N ARG A 196 -19.68 -21.52 5.12
CA ARG A 196 -21.05 -21.67 4.57
C ARG A 196 -21.11 -21.45 3.05
N LEU A 197 -20.06 -20.86 2.46
CA LEU A 197 -19.95 -20.57 1.04
C LEU A 197 -19.08 -21.60 0.31
N LEU A 198 -18.37 -22.47 1.03
CA LEU A 198 -17.46 -23.49 0.47
C LEU A 198 -18.15 -24.82 0.15
N THR A 199 -19.47 -24.90 0.32
CA THR A 199 -20.22 -26.12 -0.04
C THR A 199 -20.31 -26.25 -1.55
N LEU A 200 -19.73 -27.34 -2.08
CA LEU A 200 -19.74 -27.65 -3.51
C LEU A 200 -21.17 -28.11 -3.92
N ARG A 201 -21.86 -27.32 -4.73
CA ARG A 201 -22.99 -27.78 -5.55
C ARG A 201 -22.53 -27.85 -7.00
N LYS A 202 -22.76 -28.97 -7.68
CA LYS A 202 -22.31 -29.19 -9.06
C LYS A 202 -22.83 -28.16 -10.07
N SER A 203 -23.95 -27.50 -9.79
CA SER A 203 -24.56 -26.49 -10.67
C SER A 203 -23.88 -25.11 -10.64
N ALA A 204 -22.95 -24.87 -9.74
CA ALA A 204 -22.35 -23.55 -9.53
C ALA A 204 -21.06 -23.28 -10.35
N PHE A 205 -20.59 -24.26 -11.15
CA PHE A 205 -19.35 -24.10 -11.91
C PHE A 205 -19.65 -24.05 -13.42
N ASP A 206 -19.92 -22.84 -13.91
CA ASP A 206 -20.06 -22.56 -15.34
C ASP A 206 -18.80 -21.86 -15.88
N LEU A 207 -18.25 -22.40 -16.97
CA LEU A 207 -17.02 -21.92 -17.58
C LEU A 207 -17.17 -20.53 -18.21
N SER A 208 -18.37 -20.19 -18.71
CA SER A 208 -18.66 -18.89 -19.31
C SER A 208 -18.65 -17.78 -18.24
N SER A 209 -19.31 -18.04 -17.12
CA SER A 209 -19.34 -17.14 -15.95
C SER A 209 -17.95 -17.00 -15.32
N LEU A 210 -17.16 -18.09 -15.25
CA LEU A 210 -15.77 -18.03 -14.80
C LEU A 210 -14.96 -17.08 -15.67
N TRP A 211 -15.08 -17.20 -16.99
CA TRP A 211 -14.36 -16.34 -17.93
C TRP A 211 -14.77 -14.87 -17.79
N GLU A 212 -16.06 -14.57 -17.63
CA GLU A 212 -16.57 -13.22 -17.37
C GLU A 212 -15.92 -12.61 -16.12
N HIS A 213 -15.93 -13.35 -15.00
CA HIS A 213 -15.37 -12.88 -13.74
C HIS A 213 -13.85 -12.62 -13.83
N VAL A 214 -13.11 -13.58 -14.41
CA VAL A 214 -11.64 -13.50 -14.54
C VAL A 214 -11.23 -12.38 -15.47
N ARG A 215 -11.86 -12.29 -16.65
CA ARG A 215 -11.60 -11.22 -17.63
C ARG A 215 -11.84 -9.84 -17.04
N PHE A 216 -12.99 -9.66 -16.36
CA PHE A 216 -13.27 -8.40 -15.68
C PHE A 216 -12.21 -8.05 -14.63
N GLY A 217 -11.90 -9.02 -13.75
CA GLY A 217 -10.91 -8.83 -12.69
C GLY A 217 -9.53 -8.50 -13.25
N ALA A 218 -9.06 -9.26 -14.24
CA ALA A 218 -7.75 -9.07 -14.85
C ALA A 218 -7.59 -7.69 -15.50
N VAL A 219 -8.58 -7.26 -16.30
CA VAL A 219 -8.54 -5.96 -16.99
C VAL A 219 -8.51 -4.80 -15.99
N VAL A 220 -9.41 -4.82 -14.98
CA VAL A 220 -9.46 -3.74 -13.98
C VAL A 220 -8.23 -3.75 -13.08
N TYR A 221 -7.69 -4.93 -12.79
CA TYR A 221 -6.54 -5.07 -11.91
C TYR A 221 -5.21 -4.70 -12.59
N ALA A 222 -5.05 -4.98 -13.89
CA ALA A 222 -3.81 -4.74 -14.61
C ALA A 222 -3.32 -3.28 -14.47
N ALA A 223 -4.24 -2.33 -14.55
CA ALA A 223 -3.92 -0.91 -14.39
C ALA A 223 -3.40 -0.57 -12.99
N SER A 224 -3.96 -1.19 -11.94
CA SER A 224 -3.54 -0.93 -10.55
C SER A 224 -2.33 -1.76 -10.12
N LEU A 225 -2.09 -2.90 -10.78
CA LEU A 225 -0.92 -3.76 -10.57
C LEU A 225 0.37 -3.00 -10.86
N LEU A 226 0.49 -2.43 -12.06
CA LEU A 226 1.71 -1.78 -12.53
C LEU A 226 2.17 -0.64 -11.61
N VAL A 227 1.24 0.12 -11.03
CA VAL A 227 1.58 1.20 -10.08
C VAL A 227 2.16 0.68 -8.76
N ARG A 228 1.83 -0.57 -8.37
CA ARG A 228 2.27 -1.18 -7.10
C ARG A 228 3.58 -1.94 -7.22
N VAL A 229 3.90 -2.44 -8.40
CA VAL A 229 5.08 -3.27 -8.65
C VAL A 229 6.39 -2.60 -8.18
N PRO A 230 6.68 -1.31 -8.46
CA PRO A 230 7.93 -0.68 -8.02
C PRO A 230 8.18 -0.72 -6.51
N TRP A 231 7.12 -0.73 -5.68
CA TRP A 231 7.23 -0.81 -4.23
C TRP A 231 7.75 -2.17 -3.71
N HIS A 232 7.66 -3.21 -4.52
CA HIS A 232 8.08 -4.57 -4.18
C HIS A 232 9.27 -5.05 -5.01
N LEU A 233 9.72 -4.24 -5.97
CA LEU A 233 10.86 -4.60 -6.82
C LEU A 233 12.20 -4.18 -6.22
N GLY A 234 12.23 -3.19 -5.31
CA GLY A 234 13.47 -2.57 -4.85
C GLY A 234 14.44 -3.56 -4.23
N GLU A 235 14.00 -4.34 -3.24
CA GLU A 235 14.81 -5.34 -2.55
C GLU A 235 15.25 -6.48 -3.50
N SER A 236 14.33 -6.91 -4.36
CA SER A 236 14.64 -7.94 -5.36
C SER A 236 15.62 -7.44 -6.43
N ALA A 237 15.53 -6.16 -6.82
CA ALA A 237 16.47 -5.55 -7.76
C ALA A 237 17.87 -5.39 -7.16
N LEU A 238 17.95 -5.05 -5.87
CA LEU A 238 19.22 -5.02 -5.14
C LEU A 238 19.85 -6.42 -5.06
N ALA A 239 19.07 -7.44 -4.72
CA ALA A 239 19.53 -8.82 -4.67
C ALA A 239 19.96 -9.35 -6.04
N LEU A 240 19.25 -9.00 -7.12
CA LEU A 240 19.61 -9.37 -8.49
C LEU A 240 20.95 -8.77 -8.93
N GLN A 241 21.32 -7.62 -8.38
CA GLN A 241 22.59 -6.95 -8.63
C GLN A 241 23.65 -7.26 -7.55
N GLU A 242 23.45 -8.34 -6.79
CA GLU A 242 24.39 -8.89 -5.81
C GLU A 242 24.82 -7.87 -4.74
N VAL A 243 23.94 -6.91 -4.42
CA VAL A 243 24.20 -5.93 -3.35
C VAL A 243 24.13 -6.63 -2.00
N ASP A 244 25.05 -6.27 -1.10
CA ASP A 244 25.16 -6.80 0.25
C ASP A 244 23.84 -6.74 1.01
N SER A 245 23.51 -7.84 1.72
CA SER A 245 22.26 -7.99 2.48
C SER A 245 22.07 -6.91 3.55
N VAL A 246 23.15 -6.43 4.18
CA VAL A 246 23.10 -5.31 5.14
C VAL A 246 22.53 -4.05 4.48
N LYS A 247 22.98 -3.74 3.25
CA LYS A 247 22.49 -2.59 2.48
C LYS A 247 21.04 -2.77 2.02
N ILE A 248 20.66 -4.02 1.68
CA ILE A 248 19.26 -4.36 1.41
C ILE A 248 18.41 -4.15 2.67
N GLY A 249 18.91 -4.53 3.84
CA GLY A 249 18.27 -4.28 5.13
C GLY A 249 18.05 -2.78 5.41
N TYR A 250 19.05 -1.94 5.09
CA TYR A 250 18.90 -0.48 5.20
C TYR A 250 17.82 0.07 4.27
N PHE A 251 17.76 -0.39 3.04
CA PHE A 251 16.71 -0.03 2.10
C PHE A 251 15.33 -0.50 2.60
N GLY A 252 15.24 -1.73 3.10
CA GLY A 252 14.02 -2.30 3.64
C GLY A 252 13.43 -1.48 4.80
N VAL A 253 14.27 -0.99 5.73
CA VAL A 253 13.84 -0.07 6.80
C VAL A 253 13.29 1.23 6.21
N ALA A 254 13.98 1.81 5.23
CA ALA A 254 13.55 3.05 4.59
C ALA A 254 12.20 2.88 3.86
N VAL A 255 12.00 1.77 3.16
CA VAL A 255 10.73 1.42 2.50
C VAL A 255 9.63 1.16 3.52
N ALA A 256 9.92 0.48 4.64
CA ALA A 256 8.92 0.23 5.68
C ALA A 256 8.39 1.53 6.31
N ALA A 257 9.29 2.47 6.62
CA ALA A 257 8.94 3.77 7.20
C ALA A 257 8.12 4.63 6.22
N THR A 258 8.58 4.78 4.99
CA THR A 258 7.89 5.56 3.94
C THR A 258 6.62 4.87 3.45
N GLY A 259 6.59 3.54 3.44
CA GLY A 259 5.42 2.74 3.10
C GLY A 259 4.25 2.92 4.07
N ALA A 260 4.52 3.19 5.36
CA ALA A 260 3.48 3.53 6.32
C ALA A 260 2.74 4.82 5.90
N MET A 261 3.50 5.88 5.53
CA MET A 261 2.93 7.12 5.02
C MET A 261 2.18 6.92 3.70
N ALA A 262 2.75 6.12 2.79
CA ALA A 262 2.08 5.78 1.53
C ALA A 262 0.72 5.09 1.75
N LYS A 263 0.59 4.22 2.77
CA LYS A 263 -0.68 3.58 3.14
C LYS A 263 -1.70 4.59 3.66
N ILE A 264 -1.29 5.58 4.44
CA ILE A 264 -2.17 6.65 4.93
C ILE A 264 -2.72 7.46 3.75
N ILE A 265 -1.85 7.90 2.83
CA ILE A 265 -2.24 8.64 1.62
C ILE A 265 -3.19 7.80 0.74
N ALA A 266 -2.87 6.53 0.51
CA ALA A 266 -3.72 5.63 -0.28
C ALA A 266 -5.08 5.36 0.39
N SER A 267 -5.15 5.34 1.72
CA SER A 267 -6.40 5.16 2.46
C SER A 267 -7.34 6.36 2.26
N ALA A 268 -6.81 7.57 2.20
CA ALA A 268 -7.60 8.76 1.90
C ALA A 268 -8.24 8.67 0.50
N ALA A 269 -7.51 8.21 -0.51
CA ALA A 269 -8.05 8.03 -1.85
C ALA A 269 -9.24 7.07 -1.90
N THR A 270 -9.24 6.01 -1.07
CA THR A 270 -10.37 5.05 -1.02
C THR A 270 -11.66 5.65 -0.47
N LEU A 271 -11.58 6.73 0.30
CA LEU A 271 -12.73 7.49 0.81
C LEU A 271 -13.21 8.55 -0.19
N LEU A 272 -12.28 9.10 -0.98
CA LEU A 272 -12.58 10.15 -1.95
C LEU A 272 -13.25 9.65 -3.22
N ILE A 273 -12.94 8.42 -3.65
CA ILE A 273 -13.51 7.87 -4.88
C ILE A 273 -15.03 7.80 -4.83
N PRO A 274 -15.71 7.23 -3.78
CA PRO A 274 -17.17 7.17 -3.75
C PRO A 274 -17.84 8.55 -3.75
N SER A 275 -17.35 9.48 -2.89
CA SER A 275 -17.93 10.82 -2.80
C SER A 275 -17.78 11.62 -4.10
N SER A 276 -16.62 11.53 -4.74
CA SER A 276 -16.37 12.19 -6.02
C SER A 276 -17.13 11.55 -7.18
N SER A 277 -17.38 10.23 -7.14
CA SER A 277 -18.18 9.54 -8.15
C SER A 277 -19.66 9.99 -8.13
N VAL A 278 -20.24 10.22 -6.95
CA VAL A 278 -21.60 10.75 -6.83
C VAL A 278 -21.73 12.12 -7.51
N HIS A 279 -20.75 13.03 -7.28
CA HIS A 279 -20.74 14.35 -7.94
C HIS A 279 -20.53 14.22 -9.46
N GLN A 280 -19.68 13.28 -9.89
CA GLN A 280 -19.45 13.01 -11.31
C GLN A 280 -20.73 12.52 -12.02
N GLU A 281 -21.48 11.60 -11.40
CA GLU A 281 -22.73 11.06 -11.93
C GLU A 281 -23.84 12.12 -11.94
N ALA A 282 -23.87 13.01 -10.95
CA ALA A 282 -24.79 14.15 -10.89
C ALA A 282 -24.44 15.28 -11.90
N GLY A 283 -23.30 15.18 -12.62
CA GLY A 283 -22.83 16.22 -13.53
C GLY A 283 -22.22 17.45 -12.82
N ASP A 284 -22.10 17.42 -11.49
CA ASP A 284 -21.51 18.51 -10.69
C ASP A 284 -19.98 18.39 -10.67
N LEU A 285 -19.37 18.80 -11.78
CA LEU A 285 -17.92 18.75 -11.96
C LEU A 285 -17.18 19.67 -10.99
N GLN A 286 -17.81 20.78 -10.58
CA GLN A 286 -17.21 21.73 -9.65
C GLN A 286 -17.10 21.14 -8.23
N ALA A 287 -18.16 20.49 -7.73
CA ALA A 287 -18.13 19.82 -6.43
C ALA A 287 -17.15 18.64 -6.43
N ARG A 288 -17.09 17.86 -7.52
CA ARG A 288 -16.09 16.81 -7.72
C ARG A 288 -14.66 17.36 -7.61
N ASP A 289 -14.34 18.39 -8.38
CA ASP A 289 -12.99 18.99 -8.43
C ASP A 289 -12.61 19.63 -7.09
N ARG A 290 -13.57 20.25 -6.42
CA ARG A 290 -13.40 20.79 -5.07
C ARG A 290 -13.07 19.69 -4.06
N THR A 291 -13.79 18.57 -4.08
CA THR A 291 -13.56 17.43 -3.18
C THR A 291 -12.17 16.84 -3.38
N LEU A 292 -11.79 16.56 -4.63
CA LEU A 292 -10.47 16.02 -4.96
C LEU A 292 -9.35 17.02 -4.67
N GLY A 293 -9.57 18.30 -4.95
CA GLY A 293 -8.57 19.35 -4.73
C GLY A 293 -8.30 19.66 -3.25
N LEU A 294 -9.36 19.70 -2.42
CA LEU A 294 -9.20 19.85 -0.96
C LEU A 294 -8.46 18.66 -0.37
N ALA A 295 -8.78 17.45 -0.79
CA ALA A 295 -8.06 16.27 -0.35
C ALA A 295 -6.59 16.29 -0.76
N LEU A 296 -6.30 16.61 -2.02
CA LEU A 296 -4.92 16.78 -2.51
C LEU A 296 -4.16 17.80 -1.67
N LYS A 297 -4.78 18.96 -1.37
CA LYS A 297 -4.20 20.00 -0.54
C LYS A 297 -3.75 19.47 0.82
N TYR A 298 -4.65 18.84 1.57
CA TYR A 298 -4.32 18.32 2.91
C TYR A 298 -3.35 17.15 2.88
N LEU A 299 -3.42 16.29 1.87
CA LEU A 299 -2.46 15.21 1.69
C LEU A 299 -1.05 15.74 1.36
N LEU A 300 -0.93 16.81 0.57
CA LEU A 300 0.36 17.48 0.32
C LEU A 300 0.93 18.11 1.58
N ILE A 301 0.10 18.79 2.38
CA ILE A 301 0.51 19.38 3.66
C ILE A 301 1.04 18.26 4.59
N MET A 302 0.31 17.16 4.69
CA MET A 302 0.69 16.04 5.53
C MET A 302 1.99 15.36 5.04
N ALA A 303 2.16 15.20 3.73
CA ALA A 303 3.38 14.64 3.14
C ALA A 303 4.59 15.57 3.39
N GLY A 304 4.42 16.88 3.31
CA GLY A 304 5.46 17.86 3.65
C GLY A 304 5.89 17.79 5.11
N LEU A 305 4.93 17.79 6.04
CA LEU A 305 5.20 17.62 7.46
C LEU A 305 5.90 16.30 7.77
N PHE A 306 5.48 15.22 7.11
CA PHE A 306 6.15 13.91 7.25
C PHE A 306 7.61 13.98 6.78
N ALA A 307 7.89 14.61 5.63
CA ALA A 307 9.25 14.74 5.13
C ALA A 307 10.15 15.54 6.10
N PHE A 308 9.66 16.65 6.67
CA PHE A 308 10.40 17.40 7.68
C PHE A 308 10.56 16.61 8.99
N ALA A 309 9.53 15.88 9.41
CA ALA A 309 9.62 14.99 10.58
C ALA A 309 10.67 13.88 10.37
N VAL A 310 10.77 13.31 9.17
CA VAL A 310 11.81 12.33 8.83
C VAL A 310 13.20 12.97 8.97
N VAL A 311 13.44 14.15 8.42
CA VAL A 311 14.75 14.83 8.56
C VAL A 311 15.07 15.12 10.01
N ALA A 312 14.08 15.62 10.80
CA ALA A 312 14.29 15.98 12.20
C ALA A 312 14.51 14.75 13.11
N LEU A 313 13.70 13.72 12.93
CA LEU A 313 13.57 12.66 13.92
C LEU A 313 14.21 11.33 13.50
N ALA A 314 14.48 11.11 12.20
CA ALA A 314 14.96 9.81 11.74
C ALA A 314 16.29 9.38 12.38
N PRO A 315 17.31 10.27 12.57
CA PRO A 315 18.53 9.86 13.23
C PRO A 315 18.30 9.37 14.67
N LEU A 316 17.45 10.10 15.41
CA LEU A 316 17.06 9.73 16.77
C LEU A 316 16.19 8.47 16.78
N ALA A 317 15.18 8.40 15.92
CA ALA A 317 14.28 7.26 15.83
C ALA A 317 15.04 5.97 15.45
N ILE A 318 15.96 6.05 14.49
CA ILE A 318 16.77 4.89 14.11
C ILE A 318 17.62 4.44 15.30
N ARG A 319 18.35 5.35 15.98
CA ARG A 319 19.18 5.00 17.13
C ARG A 319 18.38 4.35 18.27
N THR A 320 17.25 4.95 18.63
CA THR A 320 16.46 4.51 19.78
C THR A 320 15.61 3.27 19.49
N LEU A 321 14.99 3.19 18.29
CA LEU A 321 14.06 2.12 17.96
C LEU A 321 14.75 0.92 17.33
N LEU A 322 15.74 1.13 16.45
CA LEU A 322 16.38 0.06 15.67
C LEU A 322 17.81 -0.25 16.14
N GLY A 323 18.50 0.73 16.69
CA GLY A 323 19.90 0.65 17.08
C GLY A 323 20.83 1.34 16.08
N GLU A 324 22.07 1.60 16.52
CA GLU A 324 23.08 2.35 15.72
C GLU A 324 23.48 1.62 14.44
N THR A 325 23.40 0.30 14.42
CA THR A 325 23.70 -0.53 13.23
C THR A 325 22.84 -0.19 12.01
N TYR A 326 21.67 0.46 12.21
CA TYR A 326 20.77 0.88 11.15
C TYR A 326 20.96 2.34 10.68
N LEU A 327 21.95 3.07 11.20
CA LEU A 327 22.20 4.45 10.75
C LEU A 327 22.52 4.53 9.25
N GLY A 328 23.02 3.46 8.66
CA GLY A 328 23.20 3.34 7.19
C GLY A 328 21.91 3.41 6.38
N ALA A 329 20.74 3.25 7.01
CA ALA A 329 19.44 3.40 6.34
C ALA A 329 19.03 4.88 6.13
N LEU A 330 19.65 5.82 6.88
CA LEU A 330 19.27 7.23 6.85
C LEU A 330 19.31 7.86 5.46
N PRO A 331 20.37 7.70 4.63
CA PRO A 331 20.40 8.30 3.30
C PRO A 331 19.25 7.80 2.39
N SER A 332 18.99 6.49 2.41
CA SER A 332 17.89 5.89 1.63
C SER A 332 16.52 6.41 2.11
N LEU A 333 16.34 6.57 3.43
CA LEU A 333 15.11 7.11 4.01
C LEU A 333 14.88 8.58 3.62
N LEU A 334 15.92 9.41 3.61
CA LEU A 334 15.83 10.81 3.19
C LEU A 334 15.46 10.92 1.70
N ILE A 335 16.08 10.11 0.84
CA ILE A 335 15.76 10.07 -0.60
C ILE A 335 14.31 9.64 -0.81
N LEU A 336 13.83 8.61 -0.12
CA LEU A 336 12.45 8.16 -0.23
C LEU A 336 11.45 9.17 0.35
N ALA A 337 11.82 9.92 1.39
CA ALA A 337 10.97 10.98 1.94
C ALA A 337 10.67 12.07 0.90
N LEU A 338 11.65 12.40 0.03
CA LEU A 338 11.41 13.30 -1.11
C LEU A 338 10.42 12.72 -2.11
N GLY A 339 10.52 11.41 -2.42
CA GLY A 339 9.53 10.72 -3.26
C GLY A 339 8.11 10.76 -2.68
N VAL A 340 7.98 10.62 -1.36
CA VAL A 340 6.70 10.65 -0.65
C VAL A 340 5.97 11.98 -0.82
N LEU A 341 6.67 13.10 -0.96
CA LEU A 341 6.07 14.42 -1.24
C LEU A 341 5.20 14.42 -2.50
N ALA A 342 5.54 13.62 -3.50
CA ALA A 342 4.82 13.55 -4.76
C ALA A 342 3.68 12.51 -4.76
N LEU A 343 3.61 11.63 -3.76
CA LEU A 343 2.58 10.59 -3.67
C LEU A 343 1.14 11.13 -3.72
N PRO A 344 0.79 12.23 -3.03
CA PRO A 344 -0.55 12.80 -3.10
C PRO A 344 -1.00 13.14 -4.52
N LEU A 345 -0.10 13.73 -5.32
CA LEU A 345 -0.37 14.08 -6.72
C LEU A 345 -0.70 12.85 -7.55
N ARG A 346 0.16 11.82 -7.49
CA ARG A 346 -0.06 10.55 -8.17
C ARG A 346 -1.36 9.90 -7.72
N THR A 347 -1.61 9.86 -6.40
CA THR A 347 -2.77 9.17 -5.83
C THR A 347 -4.08 9.87 -6.23
N THR A 348 -4.10 11.20 -6.27
CA THR A 348 -5.26 11.98 -6.70
C THR A 348 -5.50 11.81 -8.21
N ALA A 349 -4.46 11.77 -9.03
CA ALA A 349 -4.59 11.50 -10.46
C ALA A 349 -5.20 10.10 -10.72
N LEU A 350 -4.74 9.08 -9.97
CA LEU A 350 -5.32 7.73 -10.02
C LEU A 350 -6.79 7.72 -9.60
N ALA A 351 -7.13 8.44 -8.52
CA ALA A 351 -8.52 8.56 -8.06
C ALA A 351 -9.39 9.25 -9.10
N MET A 352 -8.93 10.34 -9.67
CA MET A 352 -9.64 11.07 -10.74
C MET A 352 -9.86 10.19 -11.98
N ALA A 353 -8.85 9.42 -12.40
CA ALA A 353 -8.99 8.51 -13.53
C ALA A 353 -10.04 7.41 -13.28
N VAL A 354 -10.16 6.92 -12.03
CA VAL A 354 -11.22 5.99 -11.63
C VAL A 354 -12.60 6.65 -11.67
N VAL A 355 -12.73 7.83 -11.07
CA VAL A 355 -13.99 8.60 -10.99
C VAL A 355 -14.50 8.96 -12.39
N THR A 356 -13.61 9.32 -13.31
CA THR A 356 -13.96 9.68 -14.70
C THR A 356 -14.05 8.48 -15.64
N GLY A 357 -13.86 7.24 -15.15
CA GLY A 357 -13.88 6.01 -15.95
C GLY A 357 -12.73 5.87 -16.95
N ARG A 358 -11.69 6.70 -16.85
CA ARG A 358 -10.54 6.71 -17.76
C ARG A 358 -9.49 5.66 -17.40
N VAL A 359 -9.83 4.38 -17.47
CA VAL A 359 -8.93 3.26 -17.08
C VAL A 359 -7.59 3.28 -17.82
N ARG A 360 -7.57 3.75 -19.08
CA ARG A 360 -6.33 3.88 -19.88
C ARG A 360 -5.30 4.78 -19.22
N LEU A 361 -5.71 5.85 -18.52
CA LEU A 361 -4.79 6.75 -17.83
C LEU A 361 -4.09 6.04 -16.67
N ASN A 362 -4.81 5.21 -15.92
CA ASN A 362 -4.20 4.40 -14.84
C ASN A 362 -3.16 3.42 -15.39
N MET A 363 -3.44 2.83 -16.55
CA MET A 363 -2.50 1.91 -17.21
C MET A 363 -1.24 2.64 -17.68
N GLN A 364 -1.38 3.84 -18.27
CA GLN A 364 -0.24 4.68 -18.65
C GLN A 364 0.63 5.05 -17.45
N LEU A 365 0.03 5.52 -16.35
CA LEU A 365 0.75 5.80 -15.10
C LEU A 365 1.50 4.57 -14.59
N GLY A 366 0.89 3.40 -14.68
CA GLY A 366 1.52 2.14 -14.29
C GLY A 366 2.71 1.76 -15.17
N ILE A 367 2.58 1.85 -16.48
CA ILE A 367 3.67 1.58 -17.45
C ILE A 367 4.83 2.54 -17.20
N VAL A 368 4.56 3.83 -17.03
CA VAL A 368 5.58 4.83 -16.69
C VAL A 368 6.24 4.50 -15.35
N ALA A 369 5.46 4.10 -14.34
CA ALA A 369 6.01 3.76 -13.02
C ALA A 369 7.03 2.61 -13.10
N VAL A 370 6.66 1.51 -13.77
CA VAL A 370 7.54 0.34 -13.90
C VAL A 370 8.72 0.62 -14.81
N GLY A 371 8.50 1.26 -15.97
CA GLY A 371 9.55 1.55 -16.93
C GLY A 371 10.62 2.50 -16.36
N VAL A 372 10.18 3.59 -15.73
CA VAL A 372 11.09 4.55 -15.10
C VAL A 372 11.82 3.92 -13.91
N PHE A 373 11.11 3.15 -13.06
CA PHE A 373 11.77 2.44 -11.97
C PHE A 373 12.82 1.46 -12.50
N GLY A 374 12.48 0.62 -13.49
CA GLY A 374 13.38 -0.37 -14.05
C GLY A 374 14.63 0.26 -14.66
N LEU A 375 14.46 1.30 -15.48
CA LEU A 375 15.58 2.02 -16.08
C LEU A 375 16.46 2.70 -15.02
N ALA A 376 15.85 3.41 -14.07
CA ALA A 376 16.60 4.07 -13.00
C ALA A 376 17.29 3.07 -12.08
N ALA A 377 16.67 1.92 -11.77
CA ALA A 377 17.27 0.87 -10.98
C ALA A 377 18.50 0.26 -11.68
N LEU A 378 18.41 -0.01 -12.98
CA LEU A 378 19.56 -0.53 -13.76
C LEU A 378 20.73 0.44 -13.79
N LEU A 379 20.48 1.75 -13.82
CA LEU A 379 21.54 2.77 -13.90
C LEU A 379 22.09 3.15 -12.51
N LEU A 380 21.24 3.25 -11.50
CA LEU A 380 21.62 3.84 -10.21
C LEU A 380 22.03 2.81 -9.16
N ILE A 381 21.49 1.58 -9.19
CA ILE A 381 21.86 0.57 -8.19
C ILE A 381 23.35 0.17 -8.30
N PRO A 382 23.93 -0.06 -9.50
CA PRO A 382 25.34 -0.42 -9.58
C PRO A 382 26.28 0.62 -8.98
N ALA A 383 25.93 1.91 -9.08
CA ALA A 383 26.77 3.02 -8.59
C ALA A 383 26.48 3.40 -7.14
N PHE A 384 25.22 3.28 -6.69
CA PHE A 384 24.76 3.84 -5.41
C PHE A 384 24.07 2.81 -4.51
N GLU A 385 23.94 1.56 -4.94
CA GLU A 385 23.38 0.44 -4.18
C GLU A 385 22.02 0.78 -3.55
N ALA A 386 21.85 0.67 -2.21
CA ALA A 386 20.61 0.97 -1.49
C ALA A 386 20.09 2.40 -1.75
N ARG A 387 21.00 3.39 -1.87
CA ARG A 387 20.65 4.77 -2.23
C ARG A 387 20.14 4.84 -3.67
N GLY A 388 20.74 4.05 -4.57
CA GLY A 388 20.32 3.94 -5.97
C GLY A 388 18.90 3.38 -6.10
N ALA A 389 18.57 2.34 -5.34
CA ALA A 389 17.21 1.79 -5.28
C ALA A 389 16.19 2.81 -4.73
N ALA A 390 16.58 3.54 -3.68
CA ALA A 390 15.75 4.61 -3.11
C ALA A 390 15.53 5.75 -4.12
N ALA A 391 16.57 6.15 -4.85
CA ALA A 391 16.48 7.15 -5.91
C ALA A 391 15.60 6.66 -7.06
N ALA A 392 15.76 5.42 -7.52
CA ALA A 392 14.96 4.84 -8.58
C ALA A 392 13.46 4.83 -8.24
N LEU A 393 13.12 4.43 -7.01
CA LEU A 393 11.73 4.47 -6.54
C LEU A 393 11.19 5.91 -6.44
N SER A 394 11.98 6.85 -5.91
CA SER A 394 11.60 8.26 -5.80
C SER A 394 11.42 8.90 -7.17
N ILE A 395 12.32 8.66 -8.13
CA ILE A 395 12.21 9.15 -9.51
C ILE A 395 10.96 8.59 -10.18
N SER A 396 10.65 7.30 -9.99
CA SER A 396 9.42 6.69 -10.51
C SER A 396 8.16 7.37 -9.94
N ILE A 397 8.14 7.66 -8.63
CA ILE A 397 7.03 8.35 -7.99
C ILE A 397 6.90 9.78 -8.51
N LEU A 398 7.99 10.53 -8.59
CA LEU A 398 8.04 11.90 -9.10
C LEU A 398 7.55 11.98 -10.55
N THR A 399 8.08 11.13 -11.42
CA THR A 399 7.70 11.09 -12.84
C THR A 399 6.21 10.79 -13.00
N THR A 400 5.70 9.80 -12.27
CA THR A 400 4.26 9.49 -12.31
C THR A 400 3.39 10.58 -11.71
N ALA A 401 3.88 11.33 -10.72
CA ALA A 401 3.20 12.51 -10.21
C ALA A 401 3.15 13.64 -11.23
N VAL A 402 4.25 13.89 -11.96
CA VAL A 402 4.29 14.88 -13.05
C VAL A 402 3.29 14.51 -14.15
N VAL A 403 3.29 13.26 -14.61
CA VAL A 403 2.31 12.77 -15.60
C VAL A 403 0.88 12.92 -15.04
N GLY A 404 0.65 12.63 -13.76
CA GLY A 404 -0.63 12.84 -13.09
C GLY A 404 -1.08 14.30 -13.08
N VAL A 405 -0.16 15.26 -12.85
CA VAL A 405 -0.45 16.70 -12.94
C VAL A 405 -0.89 17.06 -14.35
N PHE A 406 -0.21 16.56 -15.40
CA PHE A 406 -0.62 16.77 -16.79
C PHE A 406 -2.01 16.22 -17.08
N GLN A 407 -2.34 15.05 -16.54
CA GLN A 407 -3.68 14.44 -16.70
C GLN A 407 -4.80 15.23 -15.98
N MET A 408 -4.46 15.93 -14.90
CA MET A 408 -5.39 16.78 -14.16
C MET A 408 -5.47 18.23 -14.71
N ARG A 409 -4.65 18.59 -15.71
CA ARG A 409 -4.75 19.88 -16.37
C ARG A 409 -6.12 20.05 -17.02
N GLY A 410 -6.69 21.24 -16.89
CA GLY A 410 -8.05 21.51 -17.37
C GLY A 410 -9.17 21.15 -16.40
N SER A 411 -8.87 20.48 -15.27
CA SER A 411 -9.78 20.35 -14.13
C SER A 411 -9.50 21.41 -13.07
N GLY A 412 -10.49 21.73 -12.25
CA GLY A 412 -10.35 22.65 -11.12
C GLY A 412 -9.52 22.10 -9.96
N VAL A 413 -9.14 20.81 -9.97
CA VAL A 413 -8.48 20.09 -8.86
C VAL A 413 -7.18 20.76 -8.43
N LEU A 414 -6.31 21.12 -9.39
CA LEU A 414 -5.00 21.75 -9.09
C LEU A 414 -5.15 23.17 -8.54
N ALA A 415 -6.15 23.92 -9.02
CA ALA A 415 -6.47 25.25 -8.53
C ALA A 415 -7.02 25.20 -7.10
N GLU A 416 -7.95 24.31 -6.81
CA GLU A 416 -8.51 24.08 -5.48
C GLU A 416 -7.45 23.61 -4.48
N ALA A 417 -6.52 22.76 -4.92
CA ALA A 417 -5.38 22.32 -4.10
C ALA A 417 -4.37 23.43 -3.82
N ARG A 418 -4.44 24.56 -4.53
CA ARG A 418 -3.47 25.68 -4.44
C ARG A 418 -2.03 25.21 -4.56
N ILE A 419 -1.81 24.28 -5.50
CA ILE A 419 -0.57 23.52 -5.62
C ILE A 419 0.66 24.42 -5.70
N GLY A 420 0.61 25.54 -6.43
CA GLY A 420 1.73 26.47 -6.54
C GLY A 420 2.14 27.06 -5.18
N ARG A 421 1.17 27.40 -4.32
CA ARG A 421 1.43 27.95 -2.98
C ARG A 421 1.98 26.89 -2.03
N VAL A 422 1.46 25.66 -2.08
CA VAL A 422 1.97 24.53 -1.28
C VAL A 422 3.40 24.19 -1.71
N THR A 423 3.66 24.13 -3.01
CA THR A 423 5.01 23.87 -3.55
C THR A 423 5.99 24.95 -3.14
N LEU A 424 5.61 26.23 -3.24
CA LEU A 424 6.45 27.36 -2.81
C LEU A 424 6.79 27.26 -1.32
N ALA A 425 5.81 27.00 -0.46
CA ALA A 425 6.03 26.81 0.97
C ALA A 425 6.96 25.61 1.27
N THR A 426 6.78 24.51 0.54
CA THR A 426 7.62 23.30 0.69
C THR A 426 9.07 23.58 0.27
N LEU A 427 9.28 24.27 -0.85
CA LEU A 427 10.62 24.64 -1.33
C LEU A 427 11.33 25.63 -0.38
N ALA A 428 10.61 26.65 0.07
CA ALA A 428 11.17 27.62 1.03
C ALA A 428 11.56 26.97 2.36
N ALA A 429 10.72 26.10 2.88
CA ALA A 429 11.04 25.34 4.09
C ALA A 429 12.18 24.32 3.86
N GLY A 430 12.21 23.67 2.69
CA GLY A 430 13.28 22.75 2.30
C GLY A 430 14.65 23.44 2.21
N LEU A 431 14.68 24.70 1.76
CA LEU A 431 15.90 25.51 1.74
C LEU A 431 16.46 25.74 3.15
N VAL A 432 15.61 25.96 4.13
CA VAL A 432 16.03 26.09 5.55
C VAL A 432 16.69 24.82 6.04
N VAL A 433 16.14 23.65 5.71
CA VAL A 433 16.75 22.35 6.04
C VAL A 433 18.12 22.19 5.40
N GLN A 434 18.24 22.55 4.13
CA GLN A 434 19.50 22.44 3.40
C GLN A 434 20.58 23.38 3.95
N LEU A 435 20.24 24.63 4.22
CA LEU A 435 21.15 25.62 4.80
C LEU A 435 21.56 25.27 6.24
N GLY A 436 20.67 24.63 7.00
CA GLY A 436 20.94 24.13 8.35
C GLY A 436 21.66 22.79 8.44
N GLY A 437 22.18 22.27 7.32
CA GLY A 437 22.98 21.04 7.27
C GLY A 437 22.20 19.77 7.64
N LEU A 438 20.92 19.67 7.29
CA LEU A 438 20.03 18.54 7.61
C LEU A 438 19.91 18.26 9.13
N SER A 439 20.09 19.29 9.96
CA SER A 439 20.00 19.16 11.41
C SER A 439 18.56 19.03 11.90
N PRO A 440 18.30 18.35 13.03
CA PRO A 440 16.97 18.30 13.64
C PRO A 440 16.39 19.69 13.94
N VAL A 441 17.21 20.63 14.37
CA VAL A 441 16.78 22.01 14.65
C VAL A 441 16.33 22.71 13.37
N ALA A 442 17.11 22.59 12.28
CA ALA A 442 16.73 23.16 10.98
C ALA A 442 15.43 22.54 10.46
N ALA A 443 15.21 21.25 10.67
CA ALA A 443 13.98 20.58 10.24
C ALA A 443 12.75 21.01 11.05
N VAL A 444 12.89 21.26 12.36
CA VAL A 444 11.82 21.84 13.20
C VAL A 444 11.51 23.27 12.77
N LEU A 445 12.54 24.09 12.53
CA LEU A 445 12.37 25.44 12.00
C LEU A 445 11.71 25.45 10.62
N ALA A 446 12.09 24.52 9.75
CA ALA A 446 11.46 24.35 8.45
C ALA A 446 9.99 23.93 8.55
N ALA A 447 9.65 23.02 9.45
CA ALA A 447 8.25 22.61 9.68
C ALA A 447 7.39 23.78 10.21
N THR A 448 7.92 24.58 11.12
CA THR A 448 7.25 25.81 11.62
C THR A 448 7.10 26.86 10.53
N LEU A 449 8.15 27.12 9.77
CA LEU A 449 8.10 28.03 8.63
C LEU A 449 7.11 27.53 7.57
N TYR A 450 7.09 26.24 7.30
CA TYR A 450 6.14 25.64 6.36
C TYR A 450 4.70 25.93 6.76
N LEU A 451 4.33 25.66 8.02
CA LEU A 451 2.99 25.93 8.53
C LEU A 451 2.66 27.45 8.53
N ALA A 452 3.63 28.29 8.89
CA ALA A 452 3.48 29.75 8.86
C ALA A 452 3.23 30.25 7.43
N LEU A 453 4.03 29.78 6.45
CA LEU A 453 3.85 30.13 5.04
C LEU A 453 2.50 29.63 4.48
N LEU A 454 2.09 28.40 4.81
CA LEU A 454 0.79 27.87 4.40
C LEU A 454 -0.37 28.71 4.95
N SER A 455 -0.23 29.22 6.19
CA SER A 455 -1.23 30.09 6.81
C SER A 455 -1.21 31.47 6.16
N ALA A 456 -0.04 32.08 5.98
CA ALA A 456 0.13 33.37 5.35
C ALA A 456 -0.33 33.44 3.90
N LEU A 457 -0.06 32.36 3.14
CA LEU A 457 -0.52 32.20 1.75
C LEU A 457 -2.02 31.84 1.67
N GLY A 458 -2.72 31.75 2.80
CA GLY A 458 -4.14 31.43 2.90
C GLY A 458 -4.47 30.02 2.42
N VAL A 459 -3.48 29.10 2.42
CA VAL A 459 -3.69 27.69 2.05
C VAL A 459 -4.48 26.99 3.15
N ILE A 460 -4.11 27.20 4.42
CA ILE A 460 -4.84 26.69 5.58
C ILE A 460 -5.89 27.73 5.96
N ARG A 461 -7.15 27.37 5.83
CA ARG A 461 -8.30 28.17 6.31
C ARG A 461 -8.93 27.43 7.49
N TRP A 462 -8.83 27.99 8.68
CA TRP A 462 -9.36 27.40 9.92
C TRP A 462 -10.87 27.07 9.86
N HIS A 463 -11.60 27.85 9.11
CA HIS A 463 -13.03 27.61 8.86
C HIS A 463 -13.27 26.35 8.01
N GLU A 464 -12.39 26.03 7.02
CA GLU A 464 -12.49 24.80 6.21
C GLU A 464 -12.22 23.56 7.09
N LEU A 465 -11.24 23.64 7.99
CA LEU A 465 -10.96 22.58 8.97
C LEU A 465 -12.14 22.37 9.93
N ARG A 466 -12.73 23.44 10.44
CA ARG A 466 -13.94 23.36 11.28
C ARG A 466 -15.11 22.78 10.52
N SER A 467 -15.36 23.19 9.27
CA SER A 467 -16.47 22.65 8.46
C SER A 467 -16.25 21.16 8.14
N PHE A 468 -15.01 20.72 7.92
CA PHE A 468 -14.70 19.30 7.71
C PHE A 468 -14.92 18.46 8.97
N LEU A 469 -14.55 18.97 10.13
CA LEU A 469 -14.77 18.31 11.43
C LEU A 469 -16.24 18.35 11.87
N THR A 470 -16.99 19.42 11.50
CA THR A 470 -18.42 19.58 11.87
C THR A 470 -19.37 18.97 10.84
N ALA A 471 -19.00 18.85 9.57
CA ALA A 471 -19.79 18.12 8.56
C ALA A 471 -19.92 16.64 8.93
N ASN A 472 -18.89 16.07 9.54
CA ASN A 472 -18.96 14.72 10.11
C ASN A 472 -19.92 14.60 11.31
N ARG A 473 -20.26 15.72 11.99
CA ARG A 473 -21.29 15.77 13.04
C ARG A 473 -22.69 16.10 12.53
N LYS A 474 -22.79 16.74 11.33
CA LYS A 474 -24.11 17.08 10.74
C LYS A 474 -24.65 15.97 9.83
N GLY A 475 -23.82 15.06 9.33
CA GLY A 475 -24.24 13.81 8.69
C GLY A 475 -25.10 12.94 9.61
N ASP A 476 -25.04 13.15 10.94
CA ASP A 476 -25.89 12.51 11.93
C ASP A 476 -27.31 13.10 12.05
N ARG A 477 -27.67 14.16 11.28
CA ARG A 477 -28.99 14.81 11.36
C ARG A 477 -29.88 14.64 10.14
N TYR A 478 -29.38 14.03 9.05
CA TYR A 478 -30.16 13.77 7.82
C TYR A 478 -30.00 12.32 7.34
N GLY A 479 -30.15 11.37 8.24
CA GLY A 479 -30.25 9.95 7.95
C GLY A 479 -31.37 9.31 8.74
#